data_42aee4b0a4a8c43e9a8c2a60fe47a115
#
_entry.id   42aee4b0a4a8c43e9a8c2a60fe47a115
#
_cell.length_a   1.000
_cell.length_b   1.000
_cell.length_c   1.000
_cell.angle_alpha   90.00
_cell.angle_beta   90.00
_cell.angle_gamma   90.00
#
_symmetry.space_group_name_H-M   'P 1'
#
loop_
_entity.id
_entity.type
_entity.pdbx_description
1 polymer ?
#
loop_
_entity_poly.entity_id
_entity_poly.type
_entity_poly.pdbx_seq_one_letter_code
_entity_poly.pdbx_strand_id
1 'polypeptide(L)'
;LILTKNEEINIGDCIKSIITTVKRIVVVDSYSTDKTVDIAHSFGAEVYQHPFENYAKQYMYAVEMAKADTVWTLRIDADERLTLDSANELEKLCNTNMNTDVAGISLRFKKKFLGRDLYHGGVYPWKKMNCYKTQYGAIENRNMDEHIILSEGKVIEMKNDCLHFDFK
;
A
#
# COMPACT_ATOMS: atom_id res chain seq x y z
N LEU A 1 1.76 1.72 -5.08
CA LEU A 1 0.60 2.57 -5.36
C LEU A 1 0.05 3.12 -4.05
N ILE A 2 -0.19 4.43 -3.97
CA ILE A 2 -0.74 5.12 -2.79
C ILE A 2 -1.99 5.88 -3.24
N LEU A 3 -3.09 5.70 -2.51
CA LEU A 3 -4.28 6.54 -2.66
C LEU A 3 -4.31 7.55 -1.51
N THR A 4 -4.64 8.81 -1.80
CA THR A 4 -4.57 9.85 -0.76
C THR A 4 -5.61 10.96 -0.94
N LYS A 5 -5.97 11.57 0.19
CA LYS A 5 -6.71 12.83 0.26
C LYS A 5 -6.49 13.49 1.63
N ASN A 6 -5.88 14.69 1.63
CA ASN A 6 -5.59 15.47 2.83
C ASN A 6 -4.81 14.68 3.90
N GLU A 7 -3.66 14.14 3.48
CA GLU A 7 -2.77 13.31 4.28
C GLU A 7 -1.39 13.97 4.48
N GLU A 8 -1.32 15.32 4.56
CA GLU A 8 -0.04 16.04 4.72
C GLU A 8 0.75 15.59 5.94
N ILE A 9 0.07 15.11 6.99
CA ILE A 9 0.71 14.62 8.22
C ILE A 9 1.37 13.24 7.99
N ASN A 10 0.82 12.42 7.11
CA ASN A 10 1.16 11.02 6.98
C ASN A 10 1.98 10.69 5.74
N ILE A 11 1.66 11.31 4.58
CA ILE A 11 2.18 10.90 3.27
C ILE A 11 3.71 10.89 3.20
N GLY A 12 4.38 11.86 3.83
CA GLY A 12 5.84 11.95 3.82
C GLY A 12 6.51 10.76 4.51
N ASP A 13 6.01 10.35 5.66
CA ASP A 13 6.56 9.21 6.39
C ASP A 13 6.17 7.87 5.76
N CYS A 14 4.98 7.78 5.14
CA CYS A 14 4.62 6.63 4.32
C CYS A 14 5.63 6.44 3.20
N ILE A 15 5.88 7.46 2.39
CA ILE A 15 6.83 7.40 1.27
C ILE A 15 8.24 7.08 1.76
N LYS A 16 8.73 7.71 2.82
CA LYS A 16 10.05 7.41 3.41
C LYS A 16 10.20 5.95 3.80
N SER A 17 9.13 5.32 4.27
CA SER A 17 9.15 3.94 4.72
C SER A 17 9.30 2.91 3.60
N ILE A 18 8.99 3.30 2.36
CA ILE A 18 8.99 2.40 1.18
C ILE A 18 10.01 2.77 0.11
N ILE A 19 10.54 4.01 0.12
CA ILE A 19 11.33 4.56 -1.00
C ILE A 19 12.58 3.74 -1.34
N THR A 20 13.17 3.04 -0.38
CA THR A 20 14.33 2.17 -0.59
C THR A 20 13.95 0.76 -1.04
N THR A 21 12.68 0.37 -0.88
CA THR A 21 12.18 -0.98 -1.17
C THR A 21 11.53 -1.08 -2.54
N VAL A 22 10.99 0.04 -3.05
CA VAL A 22 10.25 0.06 -4.32
C VAL A 22 10.99 0.84 -5.40
N LYS A 23 10.80 0.44 -6.66
CA LYS A 23 11.43 1.09 -7.83
C LYS A 23 10.73 2.40 -8.21
N ARG A 24 9.40 2.46 -8.07
CA ARG A 24 8.56 3.62 -8.43
C ARG A 24 7.49 3.82 -7.38
N ILE A 25 7.11 5.05 -7.15
CA ILE A 25 6.00 5.43 -6.28
C ILE A 25 5.00 6.23 -7.11
N VAL A 26 3.80 5.71 -7.24
CA VAL A 26 2.68 6.37 -7.89
C VAL A 26 1.63 6.70 -6.84
N VAL A 27 1.28 7.98 -6.75
CA VAL A 27 0.28 8.52 -5.82
C VAL A 27 -0.92 8.99 -6.64
N VAL A 28 -2.12 8.55 -6.27
CA VAL A 28 -3.36 9.11 -6.82
C VAL A 28 -4.04 9.91 -5.74
N ASP A 29 -4.09 11.21 -5.97
CA ASP A 29 -4.64 12.19 -5.05
C ASP A 29 -6.07 12.59 -5.44
N SER A 30 -6.96 12.57 -4.47
CA SER A 30 -8.38 12.91 -4.65
C SER A 30 -8.64 14.42 -4.46
N TYR A 31 -7.81 15.27 -5.08
CA TYR A 31 -7.84 16.74 -4.96
C TYR A 31 -7.69 17.21 -3.50
N SER A 32 -6.56 16.89 -2.90
CA SER A 32 -6.16 17.41 -1.59
C SER A 32 -6.06 18.93 -1.60
N THR A 33 -6.45 19.55 -0.50
CA THR A 33 -6.42 21.00 -0.30
C THR A 33 -5.31 21.44 0.66
N ASP A 34 -4.58 20.49 1.23
CA ASP A 34 -3.42 20.67 2.08
C ASP A 34 -2.11 20.45 1.31
N LYS A 35 -1.00 20.25 2.00
CA LYS A 35 0.33 20.05 1.39
C LYS A 35 0.61 18.63 0.91
N THR A 36 -0.37 17.73 0.87
CA THR A 36 -0.19 16.31 0.51
C THR A 36 0.56 16.14 -0.81
N VAL A 37 0.10 16.83 -1.85
CA VAL A 37 0.67 16.73 -3.22
C VAL A 37 2.10 17.26 -3.26
N ASP A 38 2.35 18.43 -2.66
CA ASP A 38 3.68 19.04 -2.62
C ASP A 38 4.69 18.14 -1.90
N ILE A 39 4.26 17.54 -0.78
CA ILE A 39 5.09 16.59 -0.01
C ILE A 39 5.41 15.36 -0.87
N ALA A 40 4.41 14.75 -1.51
CA ALA A 40 4.61 13.58 -2.35
C ALA A 40 5.61 13.86 -3.49
N HIS A 41 5.48 14.99 -4.18
CA HIS A 41 6.42 15.43 -5.22
C HIS A 41 7.83 15.64 -4.69
N SER A 42 8.00 16.19 -3.48
CA SER A 42 9.31 16.43 -2.88
C SER A 42 10.12 15.14 -2.62
N PHE A 43 9.43 13.99 -2.52
CA PHE A 43 10.05 12.66 -2.44
C PHE A 43 10.21 11.96 -3.80
N GLY A 44 9.91 12.63 -4.91
CA GLY A 44 10.03 12.07 -6.25
C GLY A 44 8.91 11.13 -6.66
N ALA A 45 7.77 11.14 -5.96
CA ALA A 45 6.60 10.37 -6.36
C ALA A 45 5.96 10.95 -7.62
N GLU A 46 5.44 10.08 -8.47
CA GLU A 46 4.59 10.44 -9.60
C GLU A 46 3.17 10.66 -9.06
N VAL A 47 2.66 11.89 -9.12
CA VAL A 47 1.34 12.23 -8.57
C VAL A 47 0.35 12.50 -9.69
N TYR A 48 -0.78 11.82 -9.62
CA TYR A 48 -1.94 12.01 -10.50
C TYR A 48 -3.14 12.43 -9.68
N GLN A 49 -3.89 13.41 -10.17
CA GLN A 49 -5.13 13.85 -9.52
C GLN A 49 -6.35 13.24 -10.22
N HIS A 50 -7.24 12.65 -9.44
CA HIS A 50 -8.46 12.02 -9.95
C HIS A 50 -9.61 12.19 -8.96
N PRO A 51 -10.83 12.56 -9.41
CA PRO A 51 -11.97 12.73 -8.53
C PRO A 51 -12.33 11.40 -7.86
N PHE A 52 -12.60 11.45 -6.56
CA PHE A 52 -12.96 10.26 -5.80
C PHE A 52 -14.43 9.89 -6.06
N GLU A 53 -14.66 8.71 -6.61
CA GLU A 53 -16.00 8.11 -6.67
C GLU A 53 -16.15 6.98 -5.64
N ASN A 54 -15.23 6.03 -5.67
CA ASN A 54 -15.05 4.97 -4.67
C ASN A 54 -13.61 4.46 -4.74
N TYR A 55 -13.20 3.67 -3.73
CA TYR A 55 -11.83 3.16 -3.64
C TYR A 55 -11.45 2.24 -4.80
N ALA A 56 -12.36 1.38 -5.27
CA ALA A 56 -12.09 0.47 -6.38
C ALA A 56 -11.74 1.24 -7.67
N LYS A 57 -12.55 2.23 -8.05
CA LYS A 57 -12.30 3.09 -9.22
C LYS A 57 -11.01 3.88 -9.07
N GLN A 58 -10.76 4.42 -7.89
CA GLN A 58 -9.53 5.16 -7.60
C GLN A 58 -8.30 4.28 -7.76
N TYR A 59 -8.38 3.04 -7.27
CA TYR A 59 -7.29 2.09 -7.40
C TYR A 59 -7.10 1.61 -8.85
N MET A 60 -8.19 1.35 -9.58
CA MET A 60 -8.11 1.02 -11.01
C MET A 60 -7.42 2.13 -11.80
N TYR A 61 -7.76 3.39 -11.52
CA TYR A 61 -7.08 4.53 -12.12
C TYR A 61 -5.58 4.55 -11.76
N ALA A 62 -5.22 4.26 -10.50
CA ALA A 62 -3.83 4.18 -10.09
C ALA A 62 -3.06 3.10 -10.86
N VAL A 63 -3.65 1.93 -11.05
CA VAL A 63 -3.07 0.83 -11.84
C VAL A 63 -2.87 1.24 -13.30
N GLU A 64 -3.86 1.93 -13.90
CA GLU A 64 -3.79 2.42 -15.28
C GLU A 64 -2.67 3.46 -15.44
N MET A 65 -2.58 4.44 -14.52
CA MET A 65 -1.54 5.47 -14.57
C MET A 65 -0.14 4.91 -14.31
N ALA A 66 -0.03 3.93 -13.41
CA ALA A 66 1.25 3.28 -13.12
C ALA A 66 1.83 2.57 -14.35
N LYS A 67 0.99 1.97 -15.21
CA LYS A 67 1.42 1.14 -16.34
C LYS A 67 2.58 0.23 -15.94
N ALA A 68 2.40 -0.46 -14.80
CA ALA A 68 3.49 -1.13 -14.11
C ALA A 68 4.12 -2.22 -14.98
N ASP A 69 5.42 -2.07 -15.22
CA ASP A 69 6.29 -3.03 -15.87
C ASP A 69 7.09 -3.90 -14.87
N THR A 70 6.73 -3.78 -13.60
CA THR A 70 7.36 -4.49 -12.49
C THR A 70 6.64 -5.80 -12.19
N VAL A 71 7.40 -6.79 -11.69
CA VAL A 71 6.84 -8.09 -11.31
C VAL A 71 5.86 -7.97 -10.15
N TRP A 72 6.17 -7.11 -9.18
CA TRP A 72 5.37 -6.90 -7.98
C TRP A 72 4.77 -5.50 -7.92
N THR A 73 3.55 -5.42 -7.45
CA THR A 73 2.86 -4.18 -7.08
C THR A 73 2.55 -4.20 -5.59
N LEU A 74 2.94 -3.13 -4.89
CA LEU A 74 2.58 -2.88 -3.49
C LEU A 74 1.51 -1.79 -3.45
N ARG A 75 0.37 -2.07 -2.81
CA ARG A 75 -0.60 -1.07 -2.36
C ARG A 75 -0.28 -0.73 -0.91
N ILE A 76 -0.20 0.53 -0.58
CA ILE A 76 -0.06 1.02 0.79
C ILE A 76 -0.89 2.29 0.95
N ASP A 77 -1.60 2.42 2.06
CA ASP A 77 -2.39 3.62 2.34
C ASP A 77 -1.48 4.69 2.97
N ALA A 78 -1.83 5.98 2.83
CA ALA A 78 -0.95 7.08 3.25
C ALA A 78 -0.65 7.09 4.77
N ASP A 79 -1.53 6.48 5.57
CA ASP A 79 -1.40 6.30 7.02
C ASP A 79 -0.73 4.98 7.42
N GLU A 80 -0.24 4.21 6.45
CA GLU A 80 0.50 2.96 6.66
C GLU A 80 2.01 3.16 6.44
N ARG A 81 2.84 2.39 7.14
CA ARG A 81 4.31 2.45 7.05
C ARG A 81 4.93 1.08 7.20
N LEU A 82 5.94 0.80 6.40
CA LEU A 82 6.83 -0.33 6.67
C LEU A 82 7.77 0.05 7.82
N THR A 83 8.08 -0.92 8.69
CA THR A 83 9.25 -0.86 9.56
C THR A 83 10.47 -1.32 8.78
N LEU A 84 11.67 -1.07 9.29
CA LEU A 84 12.89 -1.57 8.63
C LEU A 84 12.86 -3.09 8.46
N ASP A 85 12.39 -3.81 9.50
CA ASP A 85 12.31 -5.28 9.45
C ASP A 85 11.28 -5.76 8.44
N SER A 86 10.09 -5.13 8.38
CA SER A 86 9.06 -5.50 7.40
C SER A 86 9.45 -5.11 5.98
N ALA A 87 10.18 -4.01 5.76
CA ALA A 87 10.69 -3.62 4.46
C ALA A 87 11.71 -4.64 3.93
N ASN A 88 12.68 -5.02 4.77
CA ASN A 88 13.69 -6.04 4.44
C ASN A 88 13.05 -7.42 4.17
N GLU A 89 12.05 -7.80 4.97
CA GLU A 89 11.31 -9.05 4.75
C GLU A 89 10.55 -9.01 3.43
N LEU A 90 9.83 -7.93 3.14
CA LEU A 90 9.05 -7.78 1.91
C LEU A 90 9.95 -7.88 0.68
N GLU A 91 11.06 -7.15 0.66
CA GLU A 91 12.05 -7.23 -0.42
C GLU A 91 12.58 -8.65 -0.61
N LYS A 92 12.96 -9.32 0.47
CA LYS A 92 13.42 -10.72 0.42
C LYS A 92 12.34 -11.65 -0.12
N LEU A 93 11.10 -11.54 0.33
CA LEU A 93 9.98 -12.37 -0.13
C LEU A 93 9.68 -12.13 -1.61
N CYS A 94 9.68 -10.88 -2.07
CA CYS A 94 9.51 -10.54 -3.48
C CYS A 94 10.62 -11.17 -4.34
N ASN A 95 11.88 -11.01 -3.95
CA ASN A 95 13.03 -11.53 -4.68
C ASN A 95 13.04 -13.07 -4.74
N THR A 96 12.77 -13.73 -3.60
CA THR A 96 12.75 -15.20 -3.52
C THR A 96 11.62 -15.81 -4.35
N ASN A 97 10.50 -15.10 -4.50
CA ASN A 97 9.30 -15.62 -5.14
C ASN A 97 9.05 -15.09 -6.55
N MET A 98 10.04 -14.48 -7.19
CA MET A 98 9.87 -13.96 -8.56
C MET A 98 9.40 -15.04 -9.55
N ASN A 99 9.93 -16.26 -9.48
CA ASN A 99 9.66 -17.35 -10.41
C ASN A 99 8.93 -18.54 -9.75
N THR A 100 8.20 -18.31 -8.65
CA THR A 100 7.40 -19.33 -7.96
C THR A 100 5.91 -19.16 -8.24
N ASP A 101 5.07 -20.06 -7.71
CA ASP A 101 3.61 -19.96 -7.74
C ASP A 101 3.03 -19.00 -6.67
N VAL A 102 3.87 -18.35 -5.87
CA VAL A 102 3.44 -17.28 -4.96
C VAL A 102 3.09 -16.05 -5.78
N ALA A 103 1.84 -15.60 -5.68
CA ALA A 103 1.31 -14.46 -6.41
C ALA A 103 0.90 -13.29 -5.49
N GLY A 104 0.78 -13.53 -4.19
CA GLY A 104 0.44 -12.50 -3.21
C GLY A 104 1.22 -12.62 -1.91
N ILE A 105 1.44 -11.49 -1.28
CA ILE A 105 2.05 -11.37 0.04
C ILE A 105 1.11 -10.58 0.93
N SER A 106 0.67 -11.18 2.02
CA SER A 106 -0.16 -10.54 3.03
C SER A 106 0.71 -9.81 4.04
N LEU A 107 0.51 -8.51 4.15
CA LEU A 107 1.16 -7.66 5.13
C LEU A 107 0.42 -7.76 6.46
N ARG A 108 1.16 -7.66 7.56
CA ARG A 108 0.62 -7.63 8.92
C ARG A 108 0.71 -6.21 9.44
N PHE A 109 -0.39 -5.69 9.95
CA PHE A 109 -0.43 -4.33 10.48
C PHE A 109 -0.67 -4.32 11.98
N LYS A 110 0.11 -3.49 12.65
CA LYS A 110 -0.08 -3.10 14.04
C LYS A 110 -0.71 -1.69 14.03
N LYS A 111 -1.93 -1.59 14.55
CA LYS A 111 -2.60 -0.31 14.67
C LYS A 111 -2.04 0.51 15.82
N LYS A 112 -1.72 1.77 15.56
CA LYS A 112 -1.35 2.76 16.56
C LYS A 112 -2.49 3.75 16.76
N PHE A 113 -2.96 3.85 18.00
CA PHE A 113 -3.98 4.81 18.40
C PHE A 113 -3.46 5.67 19.55
N LEU A 114 -3.44 6.99 19.38
CA LEU A 114 -2.88 7.94 20.36
C LEU A 114 -1.49 7.55 20.86
N GLY A 115 -0.61 7.09 19.94
CA GLY A 115 0.76 6.70 20.25
C GLY A 115 0.93 5.34 20.95
N ARG A 116 -0.16 4.59 21.20
CA ARG A 116 -0.14 3.25 21.81
C ARG A 116 -0.47 2.16 20.82
N ASP A 117 0.21 1.04 20.93
CA ASP A 117 -0.06 -0.14 20.13
C ASP A 117 -1.32 -0.86 20.62
N LEU A 118 -2.23 -1.19 19.71
CA LEU A 118 -3.46 -1.93 20.01
C LEU A 118 -3.23 -3.43 19.79
N TYR A 119 -3.25 -4.22 20.87
CA TYR A 119 -3.07 -5.68 20.84
C TYR A 119 -4.33 -6.48 21.13
N HIS A 120 -5.40 -5.83 21.61
CA HIS A 120 -6.62 -6.48 22.12
C HIS A 120 -7.84 -6.12 21.26
N GLY A 121 -8.94 -6.84 21.49
CA GLY A 121 -10.21 -6.59 20.77
C GLY A 121 -10.28 -7.17 19.37
N GLY A 122 -9.45 -8.16 19.04
CA GLY A 122 -9.46 -8.81 17.71
C GLY A 122 -8.86 -7.96 16.56
N VAL A 123 -8.21 -6.84 16.89
CA VAL A 123 -7.64 -5.91 15.88
C VAL A 123 -6.18 -6.21 15.53
N TYR A 124 -5.52 -7.15 16.21
CA TYR A 124 -4.13 -7.51 15.95
C TYR A 124 -3.96 -9.03 15.85
N PRO A 125 -3.18 -9.52 14.86
CA PRO A 125 -2.67 -8.78 13.71
C PRO A 125 -3.77 -8.49 12.69
N TRP A 126 -3.82 -7.24 12.17
CA TRP A 126 -4.65 -6.95 11.03
C TRP A 126 -3.88 -7.28 9.74
N LYS A 127 -4.45 -8.12 8.90
CA LYS A 127 -3.77 -8.62 7.71
C LYS A 127 -4.47 -8.13 6.45
N LYS A 128 -3.68 -7.66 5.50
CA LYS A 128 -4.14 -7.27 4.17
C LYS A 128 -3.20 -7.88 3.11
N MET A 129 -3.74 -8.48 2.07
CA MET A 129 -2.97 -8.89 0.89
C MET A 129 -2.75 -7.66 0.01
N ASN A 130 -1.70 -6.90 0.30
CA ASN A 130 -1.40 -5.61 -0.31
C ASN A 130 -0.20 -5.63 -1.27
N CYS A 131 0.58 -6.72 -1.30
CA CYS A 131 1.63 -6.91 -2.29
C CYS A 131 1.29 -8.12 -3.16
N TYR A 132 1.35 -7.96 -4.48
CA TYR A 132 0.94 -9.00 -5.41
C TYR A 132 1.70 -8.94 -6.73
N LYS A 133 1.80 -10.06 -7.44
CA LYS A 133 2.33 -10.06 -8.79
C LYS A 133 1.40 -9.28 -9.71
N THR A 134 1.95 -8.27 -10.35
CA THR A 134 1.22 -7.28 -11.15
C THR A 134 0.30 -7.91 -12.18
N GLN A 135 0.73 -8.99 -12.82
CA GLN A 135 -0.04 -9.69 -13.85
C GLN A 135 -1.25 -10.47 -13.32
N TYR A 136 -1.31 -10.78 -12.01
CA TYR A 136 -2.35 -11.63 -11.44
C TYR A 136 -3.33 -10.87 -10.54
N GLY A 137 -2.99 -9.65 -10.15
CA GLY A 137 -3.81 -8.85 -9.25
C GLY A 137 -4.90 -8.07 -9.96
N ALA A 138 -6.09 -8.07 -9.39
CA ALA A 138 -7.20 -7.21 -9.75
C ALA A 138 -7.85 -6.67 -8.49
N ILE A 139 -8.54 -5.55 -8.60
CA ILE A 139 -9.37 -5.03 -7.51
C ILE A 139 -10.79 -5.54 -7.63
N GLU A 140 -11.37 -5.99 -6.54
CA GLU A 140 -12.77 -6.36 -6.51
C GLU A 140 -13.65 -5.12 -6.69
N ASN A 141 -14.58 -5.16 -7.64
CA ASN A 141 -15.48 -4.02 -7.90
C ASN A 141 -16.62 -4.01 -6.88
N ARG A 142 -16.32 -3.57 -5.65
CA ARG A 142 -17.30 -3.34 -4.58
C ARG A 142 -17.33 -1.88 -4.19
N ASN A 143 -18.46 -1.44 -3.64
CA ASN A 143 -18.60 -0.04 -3.19
C ASN A 143 -17.92 0.21 -1.83
N MET A 144 -17.69 -0.84 -1.04
CA MET A 144 -17.00 -0.79 0.27
C MET A 144 -16.25 -2.11 0.49
N ASP A 145 -15.18 -2.05 1.27
CA ASP A 145 -14.32 -3.19 1.61
C ASP A 145 -13.76 -3.93 0.37
N GLU A 146 -13.29 -3.15 -0.59
CA GLU A 146 -12.66 -3.71 -1.78
C GLU A 146 -11.34 -4.39 -1.44
N HIS A 147 -11.19 -5.60 -1.92
CA HIS A 147 -9.97 -6.40 -1.75
C HIS A 147 -9.24 -6.57 -3.09
N ILE A 148 -7.93 -6.71 -3.00
CA ILE A 148 -7.15 -7.20 -4.11
C ILE A 148 -7.42 -8.70 -4.22
N ILE A 149 -7.85 -9.14 -5.39
CA ILE A 149 -8.07 -10.54 -5.73
C ILE A 149 -6.99 -11.01 -6.70
N LEU A 150 -6.62 -12.28 -6.60
CA LEU A 150 -5.65 -12.90 -7.51
C LEU A 150 -6.38 -13.83 -8.48
N SER A 151 -6.02 -13.76 -9.76
CA SER A 151 -6.52 -14.69 -10.76
C SER A 151 -5.95 -16.10 -10.57
N GLU A 152 -4.72 -16.21 -10.05
CA GLU A 152 -4.05 -17.47 -9.75
C GLU A 152 -2.92 -17.28 -8.75
N GLY A 153 -2.35 -18.41 -8.28
CA GLY A 153 -1.19 -18.44 -7.40
C GLY A 153 -1.54 -18.46 -5.92
N LYS A 154 -0.52 -18.56 -5.08
CA LYS A 154 -0.63 -18.66 -3.63
C LYS A 154 -0.35 -17.33 -2.96
N VAL A 155 -0.95 -17.16 -1.78
CA VAL A 155 -0.66 -16.04 -0.88
C VAL A 155 0.20 -16.54 0.27
N ILE A 156 1.29 -15.84 0.56
CA ILE A 156 2.11 -16.05 1.76
C ILE A 156 1.96 -14.86 2.70
N GLU A 157 2.33 -15.02 3.97
CA GLU A 157 2.21 -13.98 4.99
C GLU A 157 3.58 -13.52 5.45
N MET A 158 3.70 -12.21 5.70
CA MET A 158 4.83 -11.63 6.41
C MET A 158 4.80 -11.98 7.89
N LYS A 159 5.98 -12.00 8.51
CA LYS A 159 6.16 -12.23 9.97
C LYS A 159 6.31 -10.91 10.72
N ASN A 160 6.98 -9.94 10.12
CA ASN A 160 7.21 -8.63 10.71
C ASN A 160 6.03 -7.69 10.48
N ASP A 161 5.76 -6.84 11.47
CA ASP A 161 4.64 -5.93 11.43
C ASP A 161 4.99 -4.63 10.68
N CYS A 162 4.04 -4.19 9.87
CA CYS A 162 3.90 -2.82 9.40
C CYS A 162 3.09 -2.01 10.43
N LEU A 163 3.14 -0.70 10.34
CA LEU A 163 2.41 0.21 11.22
C LEU A 163 1.25 0.86 10.47
N HIS A 164 0.13 0.99 11.16
CA HIS A 164 -1.02 1.76 10.69
C HIS A 164 -1.36 2.83 11.74
N PHE A 165 -1.39 4.08 11.31
CA PHE A 165 -1.59 5.24 12.17
C PHE A 165 -3.00 5.79 11.96
N ASP A 166 -3.85 5.58 12.95
CA ASP A 166 -5.21 6.12 12.95
C ASP A 166 -5.21 7.51 13.63
N PHE A 167 -4.73 8.52 12.87
CA PHE A 167 -4.76 9.92 13.27
C PHE A 167 -5.85 10.64 12.47
N LYS A 168 -7.01 10.75 13.04
CA LYS A 168 -8.02 11.73 12.63
C LYS A 168 -8.55 12.46 13.84
#